data_96ec4e6f3e9ad51f01e12084e270fde4
#
_entry.id   96ec4e6f3e9ad51f01e12084e270fde4
#
_cell.length_a   1.000
_cell.length_b   1.000
_cell.length_c   1.000
_cell.angle_alpha   90.00
_cell.angle_beta   90.00
_cell.angle_gamma   90.00
#
_symmetry.space_group_name_H-M   'P 1'
#
loop_
_entity.id
_entity.type
_entity.pdbx_description
1 polymer ?
#
loop_
_entity_poly.entity_id
_entity_poly.type
_entity_poly.pdbx_seq_one_letter_code
_entity_poly.pdbx_strand_id
1 'polypeptide(L)'
;IALSVPILMISTVLLYLPINSNPSGWYFFISLFLLYSGFTLSGITQLSWSVFLAPSYDDKTNLLTLREAVNVFFSLLVLAIPAFVELYFNSPIETKILAIGIFVLVLLPVIYSTALFRVPDSHEVSVEVLNPFKVFKTFFYNKNLKIVVSAGVLVVLAQGAQGATALFVIDYILNLPEYSARMILLYFFSSICGLQIWRKLALKKSKHEAAFICAMYVMLMSLGAYFVWEFYLLDNPKYILLGSCIAYVLIGIAYAGINPLIVAMVADLAKQDKELNGHDRSASMYSFYTTFLKFGNAFAASIPYLI
;
A
#
# COMPACT_ATOMS: atom_id res chain seq x y z
N ILE A 1 -5.20 11.39 14.23
CA ILE A 1 -5.11 12.05 12.92
C ILE A 1 -4.62 13.48 13.06
N ALA A 2 -5.22 14.35 13.88
CA ALA A 2 -4.81 15.75 14.02
C ALA A 2 -3.31 15.92 14.33
N LEU A 3 -2.74 15.06 15.17
CA LEU A 3 -1.32 15.09 15.52
C LEU A 3 -0.40 14.64 14.37
N SER A 4 -0.87 13.76 13.47
CA SER A 4 -0.05 13.26 12.35
C SER A 4 0.16 14.31 11.26
N VAL A 5 -0.76 15.25 11.09
CA VAL A 5 -0.71 16.27 10.03
C VAL A 5 0.53 17.16 10.14
N PRO A 6 0.79 17.85 11.28
CA PRO A 6 1.99 18.69 11.40
C PRO A 6 3.29 17.88 11.24
N ILE A 7 3.34 16.64 11.74
CA ILE A 7 4.51 15.79 11.59
C ILE A 7 4.77 15.48 10.11
N LEU A 8 3.72 15.12 9.36
CA LEU A 8 3.80 14.86 7.93
C LEU A 8 4.18 16.12 7.14
N MET A 9 3.61 17.28 7.47
CA MET A 9 3.96 18.54 6.82
C MET A 9 5.42 18.92 7.03
N ILE A 10 5.88 18.88 8.27
CA ILE A 10 7.29 19.18 8.62
C ILE A 10 8.23 18.22 7.88
N SER A 11 7.96 16.93 7.92
CA SER A 11 8.80 15.93 7.24
C SER A 11 8.81 16.09 5.74
N THR A 12 7.68 16.45 5.13
CA THR A 12 7.59 16.73 3.69
C THR A 12 8.40 17.96 3.32
N VAL A 13 8.32 19.04 4.10
CA VAL A 13 9.17 20.23 3.90
C VAL A 13 10.64 19.86 3.98
N LEU A 14 11.06 19.14 5.00
CA LEU A 14 12.47 18.74 5.18
C LEU A 14 12.97 17.87 4.02
N LEU A 15 12.16 16.97 3.47
CA LEU A 15 12.59 16.05 2.40
C LEU A 15 12.58 16.69 1.02
N TYR A 16 11.55 17.47 0.69
CA TYR A 16 11.34 18.01 -0.65
C TYR A 16 11.84 19.44 -0.84
N LEU A 17 12.06 20.18 0.27
CA LEU A 17 12.63 21.54 0.29
C LEU A 17 13.81 21.59 1.28
N PRO A 18 14.91 20.87 1.01
CA PRO A 18 16.02 20.82 1.93
C PRO A 18 16.61 22.22 2.16
N ILE A 19 16.86 22.55 3.43
CA ILE A 19 17.38 23.86 3.87
C ILE A 19 18.81 24.07 3.34
N ASN A 20 19.57 22.99 3.22
CA ASN A 20 20.96 23.02 2.75
C ASN A 20 21.09 22.31 1.39
N SER A 21 21.94 22.82 0.53
CA SER A 21 22.26 22.22 -0.78
C SER A 21 22.94 20.85 -0.67
N ASN A 22 23.62 20.56 0.43
CA ASN A 22 24.26 19.26 0.72
C ASN A 22 23.84 18.76 2.10
N PRO A 23 22.64 18.18 2.24
CA PRO A 23 22.16 17.68 3.51
C PRO A 23 22.95 16.45 3.99
N SER A 24 23.23 16.38 5.29
CA SER A 24 23.94 15.25 5.90
C SER A 24 23.08 13.99 5.93
N GLY A 25 23.70 12.80 6.05
CA GLY A 25 22.97 11.54 6.23
C GLY A 25 22.03 11.54 7.44
N TRP A 26 22.42 12.21 8.54
CA TRP A 26 21.56 12.38 9.70
C TRP A 26 20.32 13.24 9.44
N TYR A 27 20.42 14.25 8.58
CA TYR A 27 19.30 15.06 8.16
C TYR A 27 18.24 14.19 7.44
N PHE A 28 18.68 13.37 6.50
CA PHE A 28 17.78 12.44 5.80
C PHE A 28 17.18 11.41 6.74
N PHE A 29 17.99 10.84 7.65
CA PHE A 29 17.50 9.88 8.63
C PHE A 29 16.37 10.46 9.50
N ILE A 30 16.58 11.66 10.07
CA ILE A 30 15.57 12.32 10.91
C ILE A 30 14.32 12.66 10.09
N SER A 31 14.48 13.19 8.89
CA SER A 31 13.36 13.55 8.00
C SER A 31 12.52 12.33 7.61
N LEU A 32 13.16 11.22 7.25
CA LEU A 32 12.48 9.95 6.95
C LEU A 32 11.84 9.34 8.20
N PHE A 33 12.51 9.39 9.35
CA PHE A 33 11.95 8.92 10.61
C PHE A 33 10.65 9.65 10.97
N LEU A 34 10.63 10.98 10.84
CA LEU A 34 9.44 11.80 11.05
C LEU A 34 8.33 11.44 10.04
N LEU A 35 8.68 11.31 8.75
CA LEU A 35 7.73 10.95 7.71
C LEU A 35 7.06 9.60 8.00
N TYR A 36 7.85 8.57 8.25
CA TYR A 36 7.33 7.23 8.54
C TYR A 36 6.55 7.16 9.86
N SER A 37 6.93 7.95 10.85
CA SER A 37 6.20 8.06 12.13
C SER A 37 4.84 8.71 11.92
N GLY A 38 4.77 9.85 11.22
CA GLY A 38 3.53 10.53 10.89
C GLY A 38 2.61 9.67 10.01
N PHE A 39 3.17 9.01 8.99
CA PHE A 39 2.44 8.09 8.12
C PHE A 39 1.86 6.89 8.88
N THR A 40 2.65 6.33 9.81
CA THR A 40 2.20 5.20 10.65
C THR A 40 1.05 5.61 11.55
N LEU A 41 1.19 6.74 12.24
CA LEU A 41 0.16 7.27 13.14
C LEU A 41 -1.15 7.52 12.39
N SER A 42 -1.07 8.16 11.23
CA SER A 42 -2.22 8.39 10.36
C SER A 42 -2.86 7.09 9.86
N GLY A 43 -2.05 6.16 9.36
CA GLY A 43 -2.53 4.90 8.79
C GLY A 43 -3.24 4.01 9.81
N ILE A 44 -2.69 3.86 11.01
CA ILE A 44 -3.31 3.09 12.09
C ILE A 44 -4.66 3.71 12.49
N THR A 45 -4.72 5.02 12.62
CA THR A 45 -5.94 5.73 12.99
C THR A 45 -7.02 5.57 11.93
N GLN A 46 -6.67 5.72 10.65
CA GLN A 46 -7.61 5.52 9.53
C GLN A 46 -8.15 4.09 9.48
N LEU A 47 -7.29 3.09 9.67
CA LEU A 47 -7.72 1.69 9.70
C LEU A 47 -8.62 1.40 10.89
N SER A 48 -8.33 1.96 12.06
CA SER A 48 -9.19 1.84 13.24
C SER A 48 -10.56 2.46 13.01
N TRP A 49 -10.63 3.61 12.35
CA TRP A 49 -11.90 4.23 11.97
C TRP A 49 -12.74 3.33 11.06
N SER A 50 -12.13 2.54 10.19
CA SER A 50 -12.86 1.64 9.30
C SER A 50 -13.73 0.61 10.04
N VAL A 51 -13.37 0.27 11.27
CA VAL A 51 -14.15 -0.66 12.11
C VAL A 51 -15.45 -0.01 12.56
N PHE A 52 -15.43 1.28 12.84
CA PHE A 52 -16.62 2.04 13.30
C PHE A 52 -17.51 2.49 12.14
N LEU A 53 -16.88 3.00 11.06
CA LEU A 53 -17.60 3.55 9.91
C LEU A 53 -18.31 2.47 9.08
N ALA A 54 -17.88 1.22 9.18
CA ALA A 54 -18.40 0.11 8.41
C ALA A 54 -18.82 -1.05 9.35
N PRO A 55 -20.01 -1.02 9.94
CA PRO A 55 -20.45 -2.00 10.92
C PRO A 55 -20.73 -3.38 10.33
N SER A 56 -21.17 -3.46 9.06
CA SER A 56 -21.44 -4.73 8.40
C SER A 56 -20.23 -5.32 7.69
N TYR A 57 -20.30 -6.61 7.35
CA TYR A 57 -19.30 -7.31 6.58
C TYR A 57 -19.09 -6.68 5.18
N ASP A 58 -20.21 -6.39 4.53
CA ASP A 58 -20.22 -5.83 3.17
C ASP A 58 -19.72 -4.38 3.16
N ASP A 59 -20.11 -3.57 4.15
CA ASP A 59 -19.67 -2.18 4.29
C ASP A 59 -18.16 -2.10 4.48
N LYS A 60 -17.56 -2.98 5.30
CA LYS A 60 -16.10 -3.05 5.47
C LYS A 60 -15.38 -3.39 4.18
N THR A 61 -15.89 -4.39 3.45
CA THR A 61 -15.30 -4.79 2.18
C THR A 61 -15.38 -3.66 1.17
N ASN A 62 -16.53 -2.97 1.11
CA ASN A 62 -16.74 -1.83 0.23
C ASN A 62 -15.84 -0.65 0.59
N LEU A 63 -15.77 -0.28 1.86
CA LEU A 63 -14.96 0.84 2.35
C LEU A 63 -13.47 0.62 2.09
N LEU A 64 -12.95 -0.58 2.39
CA LEU A 64 -11.54 -0.88 2.21
C LEU A 64 -11.16 -1.03 0.74
N THR A 65 -12.07 -1.53 -0.10
CA THR A 65 -11.87 -1.55 -1.55
C THR A 65 -11.86 -0.15 -2.14
N LEU A 66 -12.78 0.73 -1.71
CA LEU A 66 -12.81 2.13 -2.14
C LEU A 66 -11.54 2.86 -1.69
N ARG A 67 -11.11 2.65 -0.44
CA ARG A 67 -9.85 3.19 0.08
C ARG A 67 -8.67 2.79 -0.79
N GLU A 68 -8.59 1.53 -1.19
CA GLU A 68 -7.50 1.04 -2.04
C GLU A 68 -7.59 1.62 -3.46
N ALA A 69 -8.78 1.74 -4.04
CA ALA A 69 -8.96 2.38 -5.34
C ALA A 69 -8.50 3.84 -5.33
N VAL A 70 -8.82 4.58 -4.27
CA VAL A 70 -8.37 5.97 -4.06
C VAL A 70 -6.84 6.02 -3.91
N ASN A 71 -6.25 5.09 -3.15
CA ASN A 71 -4.80 4.98 -2.99
C ASN A 71 -4.09 4.77 -4.34
N VAL A 72 -4.57 3.84 -5.16
CA VAL A 72 -4.01 3.58 -6.50
C VAL A 72 -4.19 4.80 -7.41
N PHE A 73 -5.36 5.44 -7.40
CA PHE A 73 -5.62 6.64 -8.20
C PHE A 73 -4.65 7.78 -7.87
N PHE A 74 -4.48 8.10 -6.57
CA PHE A 74 -3.53 9.14 -6.16
C PHE A 74 -2.08 8.75 -6.40
N SER A 75 -1.72 7.46 -6.32
CA SER A 75 -0.38 6.98 -6.69
C SER A 75 -0.10 7.25 -8.17
N LEU A 76 -1.05 6.97 -9.07
CA LEU A 76 -0.94 7.32 -10.49
C LEU A 76 -0.81 8.83 -10.71
N LEU A 77 -1.57 9.63 -9.96
CA LEU A 77 -1.54 11.08 -10.05
C LEU A 77 -0.18 11.64 -9.65
N VAL A 78 0.40 11.13 -8.56
CA VAL A 78 1.76 11.51 -8.11
C VAL A 78 2.82 11.09 -9.13
N LEU A 79 2.71 9.91 -9.74
CA LEU A 79 3.62 9.45 -10.81
C LEU A 79 3.51 10.28 -12.09
N ALA A 80 2.34 10.87 -12.36
CA ALA A 80 2.14 11.73 -13.52
C ALA A 80 2.78 13.13 -13.37
N ILE A 81 2.99 13.62 -12.14
CA ILE A 81 3.54 14.98 -11.89
C ILE A 81 4.92 15.17 -12.53
N PRO A 82 5.93 14.31 -12.29
CA PRO A 82 7.24 14.46 -12.92
C PRO A 82 7.18 14.42 -14.44
N ALA A 83 6.34 13.54 -15.01
CA ALA A 83 6.17 13.42 -16.46
C ALA A 83 5.54 14.69 -17.04
N PHE A 84 4.56 15.27 -16.36
CA PHE A 84 3.95 16.53 -16.77
C PHE A 84 4.93 17.71 -16.72
N VAL A 85 5.70 17.81 -15.62
CA VAL A 85 6.71 18.86 -15.45
C VAL A 85 7.81 18.74 -16.52
N GLU A 86 8.21 17.52 -16.89
CA GLU A 86 9.17 17.29 -17.96
C GLU A 86 8.66 17.74 -19.33
N LEU A 87 7.42 17.38 -19.65
CA LEU A 87 6.80 17.63 -20.94
C LEU A 87 6.60 19.13 -21.21
N TYR A 88 6.25 19.92 -20.20
CA TYR A 88 5.92 21.33 -20.36
C TYR A 88 7.06 22.30 -20.02
N PHE A 89 7.95 21.90 -19.12
CA PHE A 89 8.98 22.80 -18.59
C PHE A 89 10.42 22.36 -18.89
N ASN A 90 10.61 21.17 -19.45
CA ASN A 90 11.93 20.57 -19.74
C ASN A 90 12.93 20.75 -18.56
N SER A 91 12.42 20.56 -17.33
CA SER A 91 13.06 21.02 -16.10
C SER A 91 14.00 19.96 -15.52
N PRO A 92 15.02 20.35 -14.74
CA PRO A 92 15.90 19.44 -14.04
C PRO A 92 15.15 18.61 -12.98
N ILE A 93 15.79 17.55 -12.49
CA ILE A 93 15.18 16.59 -11.58
C ILE A 93 14.72 17.23 -10.25
N GLU A 94 15.44 18.26 -9.80
CA GLU A 94 15.12 19.03 -8.60
C GLU A 94 13.73 19.68 -8.67
N THR A 95 13.40 20.25 -9.83
CA THR A 95 12.08 20.86 -10.07
C THR A 95 10.95 19.82 -10.04
N LYS A 96 11.19 18.62 -10.57
CA LYS A 96 10.23 17.51 -10.55
C LYS A 96 9.96 17.06 -9.12
N ILE A 97 11.01 16.92 -8.31
CA ILE A 97 10.92 16.56 -6.88
C ILE A 97 10.19 17.65 -6.10
N LEU A 98 10.54 18.92 -6.34
CA LEU A 98 9.88 20.08 -5.72
C LEU A 98 8.38 20.10 -6.02
N ALA A 99 7.98 19.84 -7.27
CA ALA A 99 6.58 19.81 -7.68
C ALA A 99 5.78 18.75 -6.92
N ILE A 100 6.34 17.55 -6.70
CA ILE A 100 5.73 16.51 -5.87
C ILE A 100 5.57 17.01 -4.43
N GLY A 101 6.62 17.62 -3.86
CA GLY A 101 6.60 18.15 -2.49
C GLY A 101 5.52 19.21 -2.30
N ILE A 102 5.42 20.18 -3.20
CA ILE A 102 4.38 21.22 -3.17
C ILE A 102 2.99 20.60 -3.28
N PHE A 103 2.79 19.67 -4.22
CA PHE A 103 1.51 18.97 -4.38
C PHE A 103 1.07 18.30 -3.08
N VAL A 104 1.97 17.56 -2.42
CA VAL A 104 1.68 16.90 -1.15
C VAL A 104 1.39 17.91 -0.04
N LEU A 105 2.19 18.99 0.07
CA LEU A 105 2.02 20.03 1.10
C LEU A 105 0.69 20.78 0.98
N VAL A 106 0.19 20.98 -0.23
CA VAL A 106 -1.11 21.62 -0.46
C VAL A 106 -2.27 20.66 -0.20
N LEU A 107 -2.12 19.42 -0.68
CA LEU A 107 -3.21 18.43 -0.62
C LEU A 107 -3.42 17.89 0.79
N LEU A 108 -2.35 17.71 1.54
CA LEU A 108 -2.37 17.08 2.87
C LEU A 108 -3.28 17.84 3.86
N PRO A 109 -3.14 19.17 4.10
CA PRO A 109 -4.03 19.88 5.02
C PRO A 109 -5.49 19.91 4.53
N VAL A 110 -5.73 19.96 3.22
CA VAL A 110 -7.08 19.95 2.64
C VAL A 110 -7.80 18.62 2.92
N ILE A 111 -7.11 17.49 2.66
CA ILE A 111 -7.68 16.17 2.88
C ILE A 111 -7.94 15.93 4.37
N TYR A 112 -6.95 16.21 5.22
CA TYR A 112 -7.09 15.94 6.65
C TYR A 112 -8.08 16.88 7.34
N SER A 113 -8.15 18.15 6.96
CA SER A 113 -9.19 19.04 7.48
C SER A 113 -10.58 18.55 7.09
N THR A 114 -10.77 18.13 5.83
CA THR A 114 -12.04 17.55 5.39
C THR A 114 -12.40 16.30 6.21
N ALA A 115 -11.44 15.43 6.47
CA ALA A 115 -11.65 14.23 7.28
C ALA A 115 -12.02 14.59 8.73
N LEU A 116 -11.31 15.53 9.36
CA LEU A 116 -11.54 15.94 10.75
C LEU A 116 -12.90 16.63 10.95
N PHE A 117 -13.38 17.40 9.96
CA PHE A 117 -14.65 18.13 10.09
C PHE A 117 -15.87 17.35 9.63
N ARG A 118 -15.70 16.34 8.76
CA ARG A 118 -16.85 15.64 8.15
C ARG A 118 -17.03 14.21 8.61
N VAL A 119 -15.99 13.56 9.12
CA VAL A 119 -16.10 12.18 9.59
C VAL A 119 -16.52 12.19 11.06
N PRO A 120 -17.64 11.54 11.41
CA PRO A 120 -18.10 11.49 12.79
C PRO A 120 -17.10 10.75 13.66
N ASP A 121 -16.80 11.32 14.82
CA ASP A 121 -15.95 10.66 15.81
C ASP A 121 -16.80 9.76 16.72
N SER A 122 -16.33 8.57 17.02
CA SER A 122 -17.04 7.69 17.94
C SER A 122 -16.75 8.14 19.38
N HIS A 123 -17.69 8.80 20.02
CA HIS A 123 -17.56 9.29 21.39
C HIS A 123 -17.62 8.18 22.47
N GLU A 124 -17.85 6.94 22.11
CA GLU A 124 -17.94 5.81 23.05
C GLU A 124 -16.64 5.01 23.11
N VAL A 125 -15.52 5.62 23.39
CA VAL A 125 -14.34 4.85 23.76
C VAL A 125 -14.05 5.06 25.23
N SER A 126 -14.47 4.12 26.06
CA SER A 126 -13.85 3.93 27.36
C SER A 126 -12.38 3.54 27.10
N VAL A 127 -11.51 4.54 27.07
CA VAL A 127 -10.08 4.31 26.93
C VAL A 127 -9.57 3.78 28.26
N GLU A 128 -9.72 2.49 28.47
CA GLU A 128 -8.89 1.83 29.46
C GLU A 128 -7.45 1.92 28.96
N VAL A 129 -6.58 2.54 29.73
CA VAL A 129 -5.16 2.63 29.40
C VAL A 129 -4.55 1.24 29.57
N LEU A 130 -4.78 0.39 28.56
CA LEU A 130 -4.23 -0.95 28.53
C LEU A 130 -2.71 -0.85 28.34
N ASN A 131 -1.97 -1.57 29.16
CA ASN A 131 -0.53 -1.69 29.00
C ASN A 131 -0.22 -2.22 27.59
N PRO A 132 0.43 -1.43 26.71
CA PRO A 132 0.62 -1.79 25.29
C PRO A 132 1.39 -3.10 25.13
N PHE A 133 2.35 -3.41 26.01
CA PHE A 133 3.10 -4.66 25.97
C PHE A 133 2.21 -5.88 26.30
N LYS A 134 1.27 -5.73 27.24
CA LYS A 134 0.35 -6.81 27.61
C LYS A 134 -0.62 -7.09 26.46
N VAL A 135 -1.14 -6.05 25.83
CA VAL A 135 -2.02 -6.16 24.65
C VAL A 135 -1.28 -6.80 23.48
N PHE A 136 -0.06 -6.35 23.19
CA PHE A 136 0.78 -6.91 22.14
C PHE A 136 1.07 -8.40 22.36
N LYS A 137 1.39 -8.79 23.59
CA LYS A 137 1.57 -10.19 23.97
C LYS A 137 0.29 -11.00 23.76
N THR A 138 -0.89 -10.47 24.11
CA THR A 138 -2.17 -11.15 23.89
C THR A 138 -2.42 -11.42 22.40
N PHE A 139 -2.15 -10.46 21.54
CA PHE A 139 -2.29 -10.62 20.08
C PHE A 139 -1.30 -11.64 19.52
N PHE A 140 -0.10 -11.70 20.06
CA PHE A 140 0.91 -12.68 19.64
C PHE A 140 0.46 -14.13 19.91
N TYR A 141 -0.40 -14.38 20.89
CA TYR A 141 -0.98 -15.70 21.15
C TYR A 141 -2.30 -15.97 20.42
N ASN A 142 -2.92 -14.97 19.80
CA ASN A 142 -4.12 -15.15 19.00
C ASN A 142 -3.81 -15.87 17.69
N LYS A 143 -4.27 -17.14 17.58
CA LYS A 143 -4.01 -18.00 16.41
C LYS A 143 -4.53 -17.39 15.10
N ASN A 144 -5.75 -16.88 15.11
CA ASN A 144 -6.39 -16.33 13.90
C ASN A 144 -5.66 -15.07 13.42
N LEU A 145 -5.31 -14.18 14.36
CA LEU A 145 -4.56 -12.97 14.03
C LEU A 145 -3.17 -13.32 13.47
N LYS A 146 -2.48 -14.29 14.04
CA LYS A 146 -1.17 -14.74 13.50
C LYS A 146 -1.28 -15.22 12.06
N ILE A 147 -2.29 -16.00 11.73
CA ILE A 147 -2.49 -16.50 10.35
C ILE A 147 -2.69 -15.31 9.39
N VAL A 148 -3.57 -14.36 9.75
CA VAL A 148 -3.85 -13.20 8.90
C VAL A 148 -2.62 -12.29 8.77
N VAL A 149 -1.89 -12.06 9.86
CA VAL A 149 -0.65 -11.28 9.84
C VAL A 149 0.43 -11.96 9.00
N SER A 150 0.61 -13.28 9.15
CA SER A 150 1.59 -14.05 8.36
C SER A 150 1.27 -13.98 6.87
N ALA A 151 -0.01 -14.15 6.51
CA ALA A 151 -0.45 -13.98 5.12
C ALA A 151 -0.16 -12.58 4.59
N GLY A 152 -0.45 -11.54 5.38
CA GLY A 152 -0.13 -10.15 5.02
C GLY A 152 1.36 -9.92 4.82
N VAL A 153 2.21 -10.46 5.69
CA VAL A 153 3.68 -10.34 5.57
C VAL A 153 4.17 -11.02 4.29
N LEU A 154 3.70 -12.23 3.98
CA LEU A 154 4.08 -12.93 2.76
C LEU A 154 3.66 -12.17 1.50
N VAL A 155 2.46 -11.60 1.50
CA VAL A 155 1.97 -10.78 0.38
C VAL A 155 2.84 -9.54 0.19
N VAL A 156 3.15 -8.84 1.27
CA VAL A 156 3.98 -7.62 1.23
C VAL A 156 5.41 -7.94 0.79
N LEU A 157 5.98 -9.06 1.24
CA LEU A 157 7.27 -9.56 0.77
C LEU A 157 7.25 -9.79 -0.75
N ALA A 158 6.25 -10.49 -1.25
CA ALA A 158 6.12 -10.78 -2.68
C ALA A 158 5.93 -9.51 -3.51
N GLN A 159 5.02 -8.62 -3.11
CA GLN A 159 4.76 -7.36 -3.80
C GLN A 159 5.95 -6.41 -3.76
N GLY A 160 6.61 -6.30 -2.61
CA GLY A 160 7.77 -5.45 -2.43
C GLY A 160 8.97 -5.93 -3.25
N ALA A 161 9.25 -7.24 -3.27
CA ALA A 161 10.28 -7.83 -4.11
C ALA A 161 9.99 -7.60 -5.60
N GLN A 162 8.73 -7.85 -6.03
CA GLN A 162 8.33 -7.59 -7.41
C GLN A 162 8.45 -6.11 -7.78
N GLY A 163 8.00 -5.20 -6.91
CA GLY A 163 8.10 -3.75 -7.15
C GLY A 163 9.55 -3.28 -7.25
N ALA A 164 10.43 -3.79 -6.39
CA ALA A 164 11.84 -3.44 -6.38
C ALA A 164 12.59 -3.97 -7.63
N THR A 165 12.17 -5.12 -8.17
CA THR A 165 12.81 -5.72 -9.37
C THR A 165 12.15 -5.31 -10.69
N ALA A 166 10.94 -4.73 -10.66
CA ALA A 166 10.15 -4.47 -11.86
C ALA A 166 10.89 -3.65 -12.93
N LEU A 167 11.56 -2.56 -12.54
CA LEU A 167 12.33 -1.72 -13.46
C LEU A 167 13.52 -2.50 -14.03
N PHE A 168 14.24 -3.27 -13.20
CA PHE A 168 15.37 -4.08 -13.68
C PHE A 168 14.93 -5.12 -14.71
N VAL A 169 13.78 -5.75 -14.49
CA VAL A 169 13.20 -6.71 -15.46
C VAL A 169 12.89 -6.01 -16.79
N ILE A 170 12.24 -4.84 -16.77
CA ILE A 170 11.88 -4.13 -17.99
C ILE A 170 13.13 -3.64 -18.73
N ASP A 171 14.07 -3.04 -18.01
CA ASP A 171 15.21 -2.35 -18.62
C ASP A 171 16.30 -3.31 -19.07
N TYR A 172 16.62 -4.34 -18.26
CA TYR A 172 17.77 -5.23 -18.52
C TYR A 172 17.39 -6.60 -19.08
N ILE A 173 16.25 -7.17 -18.67
CA ILE A 173 15.85 -8.50 -19.17
C ILE A 173 15.04 -8.38 -20.45
N LEU A 174 14.01 -7.50 -20.45
CA LEU A 174 13.17 -7.29 -21.62
C LEU A 174 13.78 -6.35 -22.66
N ASN A 175 14.81 -5.58 -22.28
CA ASN A 175 15.44 -4.55 -23.11
C ASN A 175 14.43 -3.51 -23.65
N LEU A 176 13.48 -3.08 -22.82
CA LEU A 176 12.42 -2.15 -23.17
C LEU A 176 12.40 -0.89 -22.27
N PRO A 177 13.55 -0.19 -22.06
CA PRO A 177 13.61 0.95 -21.13
C PRO A 177 12.66 2.10 -21.50
N GLU A 178 12.42 2.31 -22.80
CA GLU A 178 11.50 3.36 -23.29
C GLU A 178 10.02 3.10 -22.91
N TYR A 179 9.68 1.86 -22.53
CA TYR A 179 8.32 1.45 -22.18
C TYR A 179 8.11 1.26 -20.69
N SER A 180 9.14 1.42 -19.84
CA SER A 180 9.09 1.16 -18.40
C SER A 180 7.95 1.91 -17.71
N ALA A 181 7.84 3.22 -17.94
CA ALA A 181 6.77 4.04 -17.38
C ALA A 181 5.37 3.59 -17.86
N ARG A 182 5.25 3.23 -19.14
CA ARG A 182 3.97 2.80 -19.74
C ARG A 182 3.52 1.44 -19.17
N MET A 183 4.43 0.50 -18.97
CA MET A 183 4.13 -0.80 -18.37
C MET A 183 3.71 -0.66 -16.90
N ILE A 184 4.38 0.19 -16.13
CA ILE A 184 4.01 0.49 -14.75
C ILE A 184 2.63 1.16 -14.70
N LEU A 185 2.35 2.10 -15.59
CA LEU A 185 1.02 2.71 -15.71
C LEU A 185 -0.06 1.68 -16.03
N LEU A 186 0.19 0.75 -16.97
CA LEU A 186 -0.73 -0.35 -17.29
C LEU A 186 -0.99 -1.25 -16.07
N TYR A 187 0.03 -1.57 -15.30
CA TYR A 187 -0.11 -2.33 -14.07
C TYR A 187 -1.04 -1.63 -13.07
N PHE A 188 -0.82 -0.36 -12.78
CA PHE A 188 -1.66 0.39 -11.84
C PHE A 188 -3.08 0.60 -12.37
N PHE A 189 -3.24 0.90 -13.66
CA PHE A 189 -4.57 1.05 -14.26
C PHE A 189 -5.37 -0.25 -14.21
N SER A 190 -4.76 -1.37 -14.56
CA SER A 190 -5.39 -2.68 -14.49
C SER A 190 -5.73 -3.10 -13.06
N SER A 191 -4.96 -2.64 -12.08
CA SER A 191 -5.25 -2.92 -10.67
C SER A 191 -6.57 -2.29 -10.20
N ILE A 192 -6.94 -1.11 -10.71
CA ILE A 192 -8.25 -0.50 -10.41
C ILE A 192 -9.39 -1.40 -10.88
N CYS A 193 -9.28 -1.97 -12.09
CA CYS A 193 -10.25 -2.93 -12.61
C CYS A 193 -10.28 -4.21 -11.76
N GLY A 194 -9.11 -4.69 -11.36
CA GLY A 194 -8.95 -5.86 -10.50
C GLY A 194 -9.65 -5.74 -9.15
N LEU A 195 -9.59 -4.56 -8.52
CA LEU A 195 -10.28 -4.30 -7.25
C LEU A 195 -11.76 -4.64 -7.29
N GLN A 196 -12.45 -4.29 -8.38
CA GLN A 196 -13.89 -4.57 -8.52
C GLN A 196 -14.17 -6.07 -8.66
N ILE A 197 -13.30 -6.81 -9.36
CA ILE A 197 -13.41 -8.25 -9.54
C ILE A 197 -13.31 -8.94 -8.17
N TRP A 198 -12.27 -8.64 -7.41
CA TRP A 198 -12.03 -9.25 -6.11
C TRP A 198 -13.05 -8.86 -5.05
N ARG A 199 -13.50 -7.59 -5.06
CA ARG A 199 -14.60 -7.13 -4.22
C ARG A 199 -15.87 -7.94 -4.48
N LYS A 200 -16.31 -8.07 -5.73
CA LYS A 200 -17.49 -8.85 -6.09
C LYS A 200 -17.36 -10.31 -5.67
N LEU A 201 -16.17 -10.88 -5.80
CA LEU A 201 -15.90 -12.26 -5.37
C LEU A 201 -16.01 -12.41 -3.86
N ALA A 202 -15.46 -11.46 -3.08
CA ALA A 202 -15.52 -11.44 -1.62
C ALA A 202 -16.96 -11.31 -1.09
N LEU A 203 -17.80 -10.52 -1.76
CA LEU A 203 -19.22 -10.37 -1.40
C LEU A 203 -20.04 -11.62 -1.78
N LYS A 204 -19.65 -12.34 -2.82
CA LYS A 204 -20.36 -13.52 -3.32
C LYS A 204 -20.02 -14.79 -2.56
N LYS A 205 -18.77 -14.93 -2.08
CA LYS A 205 -18.24 -16.11 -1.39
C LYS A 205 -17.93 -15.76 0.07
N SER A 206 -16.67 -15.52 0.34
CA SER A 206 -16.16 -15.00 1.61
C SER A 206 -14.83 -14.29 1.38
N LYS A 207 -14.40 -13.45 2.33
CA LYS A 207 -13.08 -12.79 2.27
C LYS A 207 -11.94 -13.80 2.23
N HIS A 208 -12.08 -14.92 2.96
CA HIS A 208 -11.06 -15.99 3.01
C HIS A 208 -10.94 -16.72 1.68
N GLU A 209 -12.06 -17.14 1.11
CA GLU A 209 -12.06 -17.79 -0.21
C GLU A 209 -11.61 -16.86 -1.32
N ALA A 210 -12.06 -15.59 -1.29
CA ALA A 210 -11.63 -14.60 -2.27
C ALA A 210 -10.12 -14.32 -2.18
N ALA A 211 -9.56 -14.21 -0.97
CA ALA A 211 -8.14 -14.03 -0.76
C ALA A 211 -7.33 -15.25 -1.23
N PHE A 212 -7.82 -16.48 -0.96
CA PHE A 212 -7.18 -17.70 -1.44
C PHE A 212 -7.17 -17.77 -2.97
N ILE A 213 -8.31 -17.51 -3.63
CA ILE A 213 -8.41 -17.51 -5.09
C ILE A 213 -7.52 -16.41 -5.68
N CYS A 214 -7.48 -15.22 -5.05
CA CYS A 214 -6.62 -14.13 -5.46
C CYS A 214 -5.14 -14.51 -5.36
N ALA A 215 -4.71 -15.14 -4.26
CA ALA A 215 -3.33 -15.60 -4.09
C ALA A 215 -2.94 -16.66 -5.12
N MET A 216 -3.82 -17.62 -5.39
CA MET A 216 -3.61 -18.63 -6.45
C MET A 216 -3.50 -17.99 -7.84
N TYR A 217 -4.34 -16.99 -8.13
CA TYR A 217 -4.27 -16.25 -9.37
C TYR A 217 -2.96 -15.46 -9.51
N VAL A 218 -2.53 -14.77 -8.43
CA VAL A 218 -1.21 -14.09 -8.37
C VAL A 218 -0.09 -15.06 -8.71
N MET A 219 -0.07 -16.23 -8.05
CA MET A 219 0.95 -17.25 -8.28
C MET A 219 0.95 -17.73 -9.73
N LEU A 220 -0.21 -18.08 -10.27
CA LEU A 220 -0.34 -18.58 -11.65
C LEU A 220 0.06 -17.52 -12.69
N MET A 221 -0.34 -16.26 -12.50
CA MET A 221 0.01 -15.18 -13.43
C MET A 221 1.51 -14.84 -13.36
N SER A 222 2.11 -14.82 -12.18
CA SER A 222 3.53 -14.54 -12.03
C SER A 222 4.41 -15.66 -12.60
N LEU A 223 4.08 -16.91 -12.32
CA LEU A 223 4.77 -18.08 -12.92
C LEU A 223 4.55 -18.15 -14.42
N GLY A 224 3.30 -17.94 -14.87
CA GLY A 224 2.98 -17.92 -16.30
C GLY A 224 3.73 -16.84 -17.07
N ALA A 225 3.84 -15.64 -16.50
CA ALA A 225 4.61 -14.55 -17.08
C ALA A 225 6.10 -14.93 -17.20
N TYR A 226 6.69 -15.49 -16.12
CA TYR A 226 8.08 -15.95 -16.15
C TYR A 226 8.33 -16.99 -17.26
N PHE A 227 7.50 -18.04 -17.35
CA PHE A 227 7.66 -19.08 -18.37
C PHE A 227 7.46 -18.53 -19.78
N VAL A 228 6.46 -17.64 -20.00
CA VAL A 228 6.23 -17.05 -21.31
C VAL A 228 7.38 -16.11 -21.71
N TRP A 229 7.94 -15.35 -20.80
CA TRP A 229 9.11 -14.52 -21.09
C TRP A 229 10.33 -15.36 -21.40
N GLU A 230 10.67 -16.35 -20.56
CA GLU A 230 11.90 -17.14 -20.67
C GLU A 230 11.87 -18.05 -21.92
N PHE A 231 10.77 -18.73 -22.16
CA PHE A 231 10.73 -19.80 -23.19
C PHE A 231 10.14 -19.35 -24.53
N TYR A 232 9.57 -18.16 -24.61
CA TYR A 232 8.92 -17.74 -25.83
C TYR A 232 9.22 -16.29 -26.25
N LEU A 233 9.05 -15.31 -25.38
CA LEU A 233 9.14 -13.91 -25.75
C LEU A 233 10.57 -13.44 -25.98
N LEU A 234 11.56 -13.91 -25.20
CA LEU A 234 12.96 -13.55 -25.37
C LEU A 234 13.51 -14.01 -26.72
N ASP A 235 13.05 -15.15 -27.23
CA ASP A 235 13.42 -15.66 -28.53
C ASP A 235 12.60 -15.03 -29.70
N ASN A 236 11.54 -14.28 -29.38
CA ASN A 236 10.64 -13.66 -30.37
C ASN A 236 10.48 -12.15 -30.15
N PRO A 237 11.46 -11.32 -30.50
CA PRO A 237 11.48 -9.89 -30.20
C PRO A 237 10.25 -9.12 -30.70
N LYS A 238 9.63 -9.61 -31.78
CA LYS A 238 8.41 -9.00 -32.35
C LYS A 238 7.24 -8.99 -31.37
N TYR A 239 7.15 -9.98 -30.48
CA TYR A 239 6.03 -10.15 -29.54
C TYR A 239 6.35 -9.75 -28.11
N ILE A 240 7.62 -9.43 -27.82
CA ILE A 240 8.08 -9.14 -26.46
C ILE A 240 7.30 -7.97 -25.83
N LEU A 241 7.10 -6.88 -26.56
CA LEU A 241 6.36 -5.71 -26.06
C LEU A 241 4.89 -6.04 -25.74
N LEU A 242 4.20 -6.67 -26.69
CA LEU A 242 2.79 -7.01 -26.51
C LEU A 242 2.59 -8.02 -25.37
N GLY A 243 3.39 -9.07 -25.36
CA GLY A 243 3.34 -10.11 -24.32
C GLY A 243 3.63 -9.54 -22.93
N SER A 244 4.64 -8.68 -22.82
CA SER A 244 4.97 -8.02 -21.57
C SER A 244 3.86 -7.07 -21.09
N CYS A 245 3.25 -6.29 -21.98
CA CYS A 245 2.09 -5.45 -21.63
C CYS A 245 0.92 -6.29 -21.10
N ILE A 246 0.62 -7.42 -21.75
CA ILE A 246 -0.44 -8.34 -21.29
C ILE A 246 -0.09 -8.91 -19.92
N ALA A 247 1.15 -9.34 -19.70
CA ALA A 247 1.61 -9.86 -18.41
C ALA A 247 1.47 -8.81 -17.30
N TYR A 248 1.88 -7.56 -17.52
CA TYR A 248 1.73 -6.47 -16.55
C TYR A 248 0.27 -6.15 -16.22
N VAL A 249 -0.62 -6.21 -17.20
CA VAL A 249 -2.08 -6.07 -16.98
C VAL A 249 -2.61 -7.21 -16.10
N LEU A 250 -2.29 -8.46 -16.42
CA LEU A 250 -2.75 -9.62 -15.67
C LEU A 250 -2.22 -9.64 -14.23
N ILE A 251 -0.94 -9.28 -14.05
CA ILE A 251 -0.32 -9.17 -12.73
C ILE A 251 -0.92 -8.00 -11.94
N GLY A 252 -1.21 -6.87 -12.58
CA GLY A 252 -1.89 -5.75 -11.93
C GLY A 252 -3.26 -6.12 -11.39
N ILE A 253 -4.09 -6.80 -12.19
CA ILE A 253 -5.37 -7.34 -11.75
C ILE A 253 -5.18 -8.31 -10.58
N ALA A 254 -4.14 -9.13 -10.62
CA ALA A 254 -3.83 -10.13 -9.61
C ALA A 254 -3.61 -9.53 -8.22
N TYR A 255 -2.71 -8.55 -8.12
CA TYR A 255 -2.30 -7.99 -6.82
C TYR A 255 -3.30 -7.01 -6.20
N ALA A 256 -4.24 -6.48 -6.97
CA ALA A 256 -5.15 -5.43 -6.52
C ALA A 256 -6.01 -5.82 -5.32
N GLY A 257 -6.50 -7.06 -5.27
CA GLY A 257 -7.51 -7.46 -4.29
C GLY A 257 -6.97 -7.97 -2.97
N ILE A 258 -5.74 -8.49 -2.95
CA ILE A 258 -5.26 -9.27 -1.80
C ILE A 258 -5.07 -8.43 -0.54
N ASN A 259 -4.53 -7.21 -0.66
CA ASN A 259 -4.32 -6.32 0.47
C ASN A 259 -5.62 -5.86 1.14
N PRO A 260 -6.63 -5.31 0.41
CA PRO A 260 -7.88 -4.91 1.04
C PRO A 260 -8.64 -6.08 1.66
N LEU A 261 -8.54 -7.29 1.09
CA LEU A 261 -9.16 -8.48 1.68
C LEU A 261 -8.51 -8.86 3.00
N ILE A 262 -7.18 -8.86 3.10
CA ILE A 262 -6.46 -9.15 4.36
C ILE A 262 -6.77 -8.09 5.42
N VAL A 263 -6.75 -6.80 5.06
CA VAL A 263 -7.11 -5.71 5.97
C VAL A 263 -8.55 -5.84 6.46
N ALA A 264 -9.48 -6.26 5.58
CA ALA A 264 -10.86 -6.53 5.96
C ALA A 264 -10.99 -7.70 6.95
N MET A 265 -10.13 -8.73 6.85
CA MET A 265 -10.08 -9.82 7.84
C MET A 265 -9.57 -9.32 9.20
N VAL A 266 -8.56 -8.43 9.23
CA VAL A 266 -8.09 -7.79 10.47
C VAL A 266 -9.21 -6.97 11.11
N ALA A 267 -10.01 -6.24 10.30
CA ALA A 267 -11.17 -5.50 10.80
C ALA A 267 -12.23 -6.40 11.45
N ASP A 268 -12.48 -7.58 10.87
CA ASP A 268 -13.42 -8.55 11.43
C ASP A 268 -12.90 -9.14 12.75
N LEU A 269 -11.61 -9.47 12.83
CA LEU A 269 -10.97 -9.92 14.07
C LEU A 269 -11.01 -8.84 15.15
N ALA A 270 -10.82 -7.56 14.80
CA ALA A 270 -10.91 -6.45 15.73
C ALA A 270 -12.34 -6.31 16.29
N LYS A 271 -13.37 -6.47 15.43
CA LYS A 271 -14.76 -6.47 15.86
C LYS A 271 -15.06 -7.64 16.81
N GLN A 272 -14.63 -8.85 16.46
CA GLN A 272 -14.79 -10.05 17.30
C GLN A 272 -14.10 -9.88 18.66
N ASP A 273 -12.89 -9.30 18.67
CA ASP A 273 -12.15 -9.04 19.91
C ASP A 273 -12.90 -8.05 20.82
N LYS A 274 -13.51 -7.01 20.25
CA LYS A 274 -14.34 -6.05 20.98
C LYS A 274 -15.59 -6.72 21.58
N GLU A 275 -16.26 -7.58 20.82
CA GLU A 275 -17.45 -8.32 21.29
C GLU A 275 -17.12 -9.29 22.44
N LEU A 276 -15.94 -9.94 22.39
CA LEU A 276 -15.53 -10.90 23.42
C LEU A 276 -14.98 -10.25 24.70
N ASN A 277 -14.27 -9.12 24.57
CA ASN A 277 -13.54 -8.50 25.69
C ASN A 277 -14.19 -7.21 26.20
N GLY A 278 -15.22 -6.69 25.52
CA GLY A 278 -15.91 -5.46 25.91
C GLY A 278 -15.14 -4.15 25.65
N HIS A 279 -13.86 -4.24 25.25
CA HIS A 279 -13.00 -3.09 25.04
C HIS A 279 -12.59 -2.98 23.57
N ASP A 280 -12.53 -1.75 23.07
CA ASP A 280 -12.05 -1.50 21.70
C ASP A 280 -10.54 -1.44 21.66
N ARG A 281 -9.94 -2.49 21.09
CA ARG A 281 -8.49 -2.61 20.88
C ARG A 281 -8.11 -2.59 19.38
N SER A 282 -8.99 -2.09 18.52
CA SER A 282 -8.78 -2.10 17.07
C SER A 282 -7.50 -1.37 16.66
N ALA A 283 -7.23 -0.19 17.25
CA ALA A 283 -5.99 0.56 17.00
C ALA A 283 -4.74 -0.25 17.34
N SER A 284 -4.75 -0.96 18.47
CA SER A 284 -3.63 -1.81 18.89
C SER A 284 -3.48 -3.03 17.96
N MET A 285 -4.58 -3.61 17.49
CA MET A 285 -4.56 -4.75 16.57
C MET A 285 -4.00 -4.34 15.20
N TYR A 286 -4.40 -3.18 14.67
CA TYR A 286 -3.83 -2.64 13.45
C TYR A 286 -2.37 -2.23 13.62
N SER A 287 -1.98 -1.70 14.78
CA SER A 287 -0.58 -1.41 15.09
C SER A 287 0.26 -2.69 15.06
N PHE A 288 -0.25 -3.78 15.66
CA PHE A 288 0.40 -5.09 15.60
C PHE A 288 0.57 -5.57 14.16
N TYR A 289 -0.52 -5.58 13.38
CA TYR A 289 -0.53 -5.96 11.97
C TYR A 289 0.46 -5.14 11.14
N THR A 290 0.37 -3.81 11.19
CA THR A 290 1.21 -2.92 10.37
C THR A 290 2.68 -2.97 10.76
N THR A 291 3.01 -3.26 12.02
CA THR A 291 4.40 -3.44 12.46
C THR A 291 5.05 -4.60 11.71
N PHE A 292 4.38 -5.77 11.67
CA PHE A 292 4.92 -6.93 10.95
C PHE A 292 4.99 -6.70 9.44
N LEU A 293 4.01 -6.00 8.85
CA LEU A 293 4.06 -5.66 7.42
C LEU A 293 5.25 -4.76 7.09
N LYS A 294 5.60 -3.83 7.97
CA LYS A 294 6.77 -2.96 7.76
C LYS A 294 8.08 -3.73 7.78
N PHE A 295 8.21 -4.71 8.65
CA PHE A 295 9.36 -5.63 8.58
C PHE A 295 9.38 -6.36 7.25
N GLY A 296 8.25 -6.91 6.80
CA GLY A 296 8.13 -7.54 5.48
C GLY A 296 8.57 -6.63 4.34
N ASN A 297 8.10 -5.37 4.32
CA ASN A 297 8.50 -4.38 3.32
C ASN A 297 10.00 -4.07 3.34
N ALA A 298 10.59 -3.93 4.53
CA ALA A 298 12.01 -3.64 4.67
C ALA A 298 12.87 -4.79 4.10
N PHE A 299 12.50 -6.04 4.38
CA PHE A 299 13.17 -7.21 3.79
C PHE A 299 12.95 -7.29 2.28
N ALA A 300 11.73 -7.05 1.80
CA ALA A 300 11.43 -7.08 0.38
C ALA A 300 12.27 -6.08 -0.44
N ALA A 301 12.43 -4.87 0.07
CA ALA A 301 13.22 -3.83 -0.58
C ALA A 301 14.72 -4.18 -0.67
N SER A 302 15.24 -5.06 0.19
CA SER A 302 16.64 -5.48 0.17
C SER A 302 16.94 -6.65 -0.78
N ILE A 303 15.93 -7.41 -1.22
CA ILE A 303 16.10 -8.60 -2.08
C ILE A 303 16.88 -8.29 -3.37
N PRO A 304 16.60 -7.21 -4.14
CA PRO A 304 17.34 -6.93 -5.38
C PRO A 304 18.83 -6.63 -5.19
N TYR A 305 19.23 -6.27 -3.96
CA TYR A 305 20.64 -5.98 -3.63
C TYR A 305 21.40 -7.23 -3.16
N LEU A 306 20.72 -8.36 -3.02
CA LEU A 306 21.32 -9.65 -2.63
C LEU A 306 21.60 -10.54 -3.85
N ILE A 307 21.06 -10.17 -5.01
CA ILE A 307 21.26 -10.85 -6.31
C ILE A 307 22.19 -10.03 -7.18
#